data_91ad5835e403e5c9750367aa8b63e480
#
_entry.id   91ad5835e403e5c9750367aa8b63e480
#
_cell.length_a   1.000
_cell.length_b   1.000
_cell.length_c   1.000
_cell.angle_alpha   90.00
_cell.angle_beta   90.00
_cell.angle_gamma   90.00
#
_symmetry.space_group_name_H-M   'P 1'
#
loop_
_entity.id
_entity.type
_entity.pdbx_description
1 polymer ?
#
loop_
_entity_poly.entity_id
_entity_poly.type
_entity_poly.pdbx_seq_one_letter_code
_entity_poly.pdbx_strand_id
1 'polypeptide(L)'
;ATWLRGNHEQDLIDALESQDGLSQHATYAQLGDSSARQWLPRLQQLPLVYRGDGWCATHAGFDAAGQPDLSIRDPFWEAYDGRFGQVVVGHTPRPQVERLGAIVLIDTGAVYGGCLSAYCPQTDAVVQVEGAATDAVLAGVGPC
;
A
#
# COMPACT_ATOMS: atom_id res chain seq x y z
N ALA A 1 3.24 -15.79 4.43
CA ALA A 1 3.07 -14.48 3.81
C ALA A 1 3.22 -13.39 4.87
N THR A 2 3.84 -12.28 4.52
CA THR A 2 3.98 -11.10 5.38
C THR A 2 3.07 -10.01 4.84
N TRP A 3 2.22 -9.44 5.71
CA TRP A 3 1.45 -8.24 5.39
C TRP A 3 2.25 -7.02 5.82
N LEU A 4 2.17 -5.95 5.04
CA LEU A 4 2.69 -4.65 5.42
C LEU A 4 1.53 -3.77 5.90
N ARG A 5 1.83 -2.89 6.86
CA ARG A 5 0.89 -1.86 7.29
C ARG A 5 0.80 -0.78 6.22
N GLY A 6 -0.42 -0.46 5.81
CA GLY A 6 -0.72 0.70 4.98
C GLY A 6 -1.34 1.84 5.78
N ASN A 7 -1.62 2.95 5.09
CA ASN A 7 -2.26 4.10 5.71
C ASN A 7 -3.66 3.78 6.25
N HIS A 8 -4.45 2.97 5.56
CA HIS A 8 -5.80 2.60 6.02
C HIS A 8 -5.76 1.74 7.28
N GLU A 9 -4.80 0.85 7.44
CA GLU A 9 -4.59 0.10 8.69
C GLU A 9 -4.16 1.06 9.81
N GLN A 10 -3.27 2.02 9.52
CA GLN A 10 -2.84 3.01 10.52
C GLN A 10 -4.00 3.90 10.95
N ASP A 11 -4.77 4.42 10.00
CA ASP A 11 -5.94 5.26 10.29
C ASP A 11 -6.96 4.53 11.18
N LEU A 12 -7.18 3.23 10.94
CA LEU A 12 -8.06 2.41 11.78
C LEU A 12 -7.49 2.19 13.19
N ILE A 13 -6.19 1.96 13.31
CA ILE A 13 -5.50 1.84 14.62
C ILE A 13 -5.69 3.15 15.40
N ASP A 14 -5.37 4.29 14.80
CA ASP A 14 -5.44 5.60 15.43
C ASP A 14 -6.88 5.93 15.88
N ALA A 15 -7.87 5.64 15.02
CA ALA A 15 -9.29 5.83 15.37
C ALA A 15 -9.75 4.92 16.51
N LEU A 16 -9.29 3.66 16.56
CA LEU A 16 -9.63 2.73 17.65
C LEU A 16 -8.96 3.10 18.98
N GLU A 17 -7.77 3.68 18.94
CA GLU A 17 -7.03 4.11 20.13
C GLU A 17 -7.53 5.44 20.67
N SER A 18 -7.75 6.43 19.81
CA SER A 18 -8.22 7.76 20.21
C SER A 18 -9.72 7.80 20.51
N GLN A 19 -10.51 6.92 19.93
CA GLN A 19 -11.97 6.93 19.88
C GLN A 19 -12.57 8.14 19.12
N ASP A 20 -11.72 9.02 18.58
CA ASP A 20 -12.15 10.20 17.83
C ASP A 20 -12.57 9.82 16.38
N GLY A 21 -13.75 10.26 15.99
CA GLY A 21 -14.27 10.04 14.65
C GLY A 21 -14.54 8.57 14.28
N LEU A 22 -14.46 7.65 15.25
CA LEU A 22 -14.54 6.20 15.01
C LEU A 22 -15.82 5.80 14.27
N SER A 23 -16.97 6.36 14.63
CA SER A 23 -18.26 6.06 13.96
C SER A 23 -18.33 6.51 12.50
N GLN A 24 -17.44 7.42 12.08
CA GLN A 24 -17.36 7.97 10.72
C GLN A 24 -16.26 7.29 9.89
N HIS A 25 -15.43 6.44 10.52
CA HIS A 25 -14.35 5.73 9.85
C HIS A 25 -14.90 4.61 8.95
N ALA A 26 -14.68 4.70 7.64
CA ALA A 26 -15.30 3.80 6.65
C ALA A 26 -14.98 2.31 6.91
N THR A 27 -13.72 1.98 7.18
CA THR A 27 -13.30 0.60 7.47
C THR A 27 -13.91 0.08 8.76
N TYR A 28 -13.99 0.91 9.80
CA TYR A 28 -14.66 0.55 11.04
C TYR A 28 -16.14 0.27 10.82
N ALA A 29 -16.82 1.12 10.05
CA ALA A 29 -18.24 0.94 9.74
C ALA A 29 -18.50 -0.37 8.97
N GLN A 30 -17.59 -0.78 8.09
CA GLN A 30 -17.68 -2.04 7.35
C GLN A 30 -17.41 -3.27 8.24
N LEU A 31 -16.41 -3.19 9.13
CA LEU A 31 -16.03 -4.32 10.00
C LEU A 31 -16.96 -4.51 11.20
N GLY A 32 -17.51 -3.43 11.71
CA GLY A 32 -18.20 -3.39 12.98
C GLY A 32 -17.26 -3.42 14.19
N ASP A 33 -17.73 -2.96 15.36
CA ASP A 33 -16.90 -2.76 16.57
C ASP A 33 -16.18 -4.05 17.01
N SER A 34 -16.89 -5.16 17.09
CA SER A 34 -16.31 -6.42 17.56
C SER A 34 -15.15 -6.89 16.67
N SER A 35 -15.35 -6.88 15.34
CA SER A 35 -14.31 -7.31 14.39
C SER A 35 -13.14 -6.34 14.37
N ALA A 36 -13.39 -5.03 14.33
CA ALA A 36 -12.33 -4.03 14.34
C ALA A 36 -11.41 -4.16 15.57
N ARG A 37 -12.00 -4.30 16.78
CA ARG A 37 -11.21 -4.49 18.00
C ARG A 37 -10.49 -5.84 18.04
N GLN A 38 -11.06 -6.89 17.48
CA GLN A 38 -10.40 -8.21 17.39
C GLN A 38 -9.15 -8.14 16.48
N TRP A 39 -9.19 -7.33 15.42
CA TRP A 39 -8.07 -7.16 14.50
C TRP A 39 -6.99 -6.22 15.02
N LEU A 40 -7.30 -5.30 15.93
CA LEU A 40 -6.38 -4.26 16.39
C LEU A 40 -4.99 -4.78 16.82
N PRO A 41 -4.84 -5.82 17.67
CA PRO A 41 -3.52 -6.31 18.07
C PRO A 41 -2.68 -6.83 16.88
N ARG A 42 -3.35 -7.38 15.86
CA ARG A 42 -2.68 -7.86 14.65
C ARG A 42 -2.26 -6.71 13.76
N LEU A 43 -3.11 -5.71 13.58
CA LEU A 43 -2.79 -4.51 12.79
C LEU A 43 -1.60 -3.75 13.39
N GLN A 44 -1.56 -3.60 14.71
CA GLN A 44 -0.45 -2.96 15.43
C GLN A 44 0.90 -3.68 15.25
N GLN A 45 0.88 -4.99 14.99
CA GLN A 45 2.09 -5.82 14.79
C GLN A 45 2.55 -5.89 13.33
N LEU A 46 1.77 -5.36 12.38
CA LEU A 46 2.16 -5.37 10.98
C LEU A 46 3.45 -4.56 10.77
N PRO A 47 4.46 -5.12 10.09
CA PRO A 47 5.68 -4.40 9.78
C PRO A 47 5.41 -3.28 8.76
N LEU A 48 6.19 -2.21 8.84
CA LEU A 48 6.15 -1.11 7.88
C LEU A 48 7.00 -1.39 6.63
N VAL A 49 7.99 -2.27 6.76
CA VAL A 49 8.93 -2.62 5.69
C VAL A 49 9.21 -4.11 5.71
N TYR A 50 9.18 -4.73 4.54
CA TYR A 50 9.77 -6.06 4.32
C TYR A 50 11.10 -5.89 3.59
N ARG A 51 12.14 -6.65 3.98
CA ARG A 51 13.46 -6.58 3.35
C ARG A 51 13.82 -7.93 2.72
N GLY A 52 14.19 -7.88 1.46
CA GLY A 52 14.78 -8.97 0.71
C GLY A 52 16.25 -8.70 0.39
N ASP A 53 16.87 -9.54 -0.42
CA ASP A 53 18.24 -9.37 -0.87
C ASP A 53 18.31 -8.36 -2.03
N GLY A 54 18.87 -7.18 -1.75
CA GLY A 54 18.97 -6.07 -2.69
C GLY A 54 17.67 -5.31 -2.96
N TRP A 55 16.59 -5.60 -2.23
CA TRP A 55 15.30 -4.91 -2.37
C TRP A 55 14.53 -4.82 -1.06
N CYS A 56 13.56 -3.95 -1.02
CA CYS A 56 12.57 -3.91 0.05
C CYS A 56 11.18 -3.58 -0.49
N ALA A 57 10.16 -3.84 0.33
CA ALA A 57 8.80 -3.40 0.07
C ALA A 57 8.28 -2.58 1.24
N THR A 58 7.55 -1.51 0.95
CA THR A 58 6.83 -0.69 1.92
C THR A 58 5.52 -0.22 1.28
N HIS A 59 4.58 0.29 2.11
CA HIS A 59 3.27 0.67 1.57
C HIS A 59 3.37 1.80 0.53
N ALA A 60 3.99 2.93 0.86
CA ALA A 60 4.06 4.09 -0.04
C ALA A 60 5.49 4.57 -0.33
N GLY A 61 6.41 4.47 0.62
CA GLY A 61 7.79 4.90 0.42
C GLY A 61 8.52 5.24 1.71
N PHE A 62 9.53 6.10 1.57
CA PHE A 62 10.34 6.59 2.68
C PHE A 62 10.42 8.12 2.65
N ASP A 63 10.46 8.73 3.82
CA ASP A 63 10.75 10.16 3.96
C ASP A 63 12.25 10.48 3.70
N ALA A 64 12.61 11.75 3.76
CA ALA A 64 14.00 12.20 3.55
C ALA A 64 15.00 11.65 4.60
N ALA A 65 14.51 11.30 5.79
CA ALA A 65 15.32 10.67 6.84
C ALA A 65 15.45 9.14 6.63
N GLY A 66 14.73 8.57 5.66
CA GLY A 66 14.71 7.13 5.39
C GLY A 66 13.76 6.35 6.31
N GLN A 67 12.81 7.03 6.95
CA GLN A 67 11.77 6.37 7.71
C GLN A 67 10.60 6.00 6.78
N PRO A 68 9.93 4.85 6.99
CA PRO A 68 8.74 4.50 6.23
C PRO A 68 7.65 5.57 6.40
N ASP A 69 7.14 6.07 5.29
CA ASP A 69 5.99 6.97 5.24
C ASP A 69 4.85 6.25 4.51
N LEU A 70 3.66 6.22 5.13
CA LEU A 70 2.52 5.46 4.63
C LEU A 70 1.69 6.21 3.58
N SER A 71 2.04 7.47 3.29
CA SER A 71 1.25 8.34 2.41
C SER A 71 2.08 9.12 1.40
N ILE A 72 3.41 9.01 1.45
CA ILE A 72 4.32 9.73 0.56
C ILE A 72 4.14 9.33 -0.91
N ARG A 73 4.36 10.27 -1.82
CA ARG A 73 4.26 10.10 -3.27
C ARG A 73 5.45 10.76 -3.96
N ASP A 74 5.19 11.78 -4.76
CA ASP A 74 6.20 12.49 -5.58
C ASP A 74 7.50 12.84 -4.84
N PRO A 75 7.50 13.34 -3.60
CA PRO A 75 8.74 13.66 -2.89
C PRO A 75 9.67 12.46 -2.74
N PHE A 76 9.12 11.26 -2.54
CA PHE A 76 9.92 10.03 -2.49
C PHE A 76 10.39 9.63 -3.89
N TRP A 77 9.51 9.67 -4.88
CA TRP A 77 9.84 9.23 -6.24
C TRP A 77 10.91 10.10 -6.90
N GLU A 78 10.88 11.42 -6.64
CA GLU A 78 11.83 12.38 -7.17
C GLU A 78 13.20 12.38 -6.46
N ALA A 79 13.22 12.09 -5.16
CA ALA A 79 14.42 12.25 -4.32
C ALA A 79 15.10 10.94 -3.91
N TYR A 80 14.55 9.77 -4.29
CA TYR A 80 15.10 8.49 -3.84
C TYR A 80 16.48 8.22 -4.43
N ASP A 81 17.47 8.08 -3.56
CA ASP A 81 18.90 7.93 -3.88
C ASP A 81 19.38 6.46 -4.04
N GLY A 82 18.47 5.49 -3.92
CA GLY A 82 18.81 4.06 -4.05
C GLY A 82 19.38 3.41 -2.80
N ARG A 83 19.43 4.12 -1.66
CA ARG A 83 20.09 3.63 -0.40
C ARG A 83 19.56 2.30 0.14
N PHE A 84 18.34 1.90 -0.22
CA PHE A 84 17.73 0.62 0.18
C PHE A 84 17.67 -0.40 -0.97
N GLY A 85 18.37 -0.15 -2.08
CA GLY A 85 18.24 -0.94 -3.30
C GLY A 85 16.93 -0.69 -4.03
N GLN A 86 16.35 -1.71 -4.64
CA GLN A 86 15.03 -1.60 -5.27
C GLN A 86 13.94 -1.48 -4.20
N VAL A 87 13.00 -0.55 -4.38
CA VAL A 87 11.86 -0.36 -3.47
C VAL A 87 10.56 -0.64 -4.21
N VAL A 88 9.79 -1.59 -3.71
CA VAL A 88 8.46 -1.93 -4.24
C VAL A 88 7.40 -1.26 -3.38
N VAL A 89 6.50 -0.50 -4.01
CA VAL A 89 5.45 0.27 -3.32
C VAL A 89 4.09 0.12 -3.98
N GLY A 90 3.03 0.27 -3.17
CA GLY A 90 1.64 0.38 -3.58
C GLY A 90 1.10 1.81 -3.42
N HIS A 91 -0.03 1.95 -2.73
CA HIS A 91 -0.66 3.20 -2.26
C HIS A 91 -1.17 4.16 -3.34
N THR A 92 -0.45 4.31 -4.42
CA THR A 92 -0.81 5.26 -5.48
C THR A 92 -1.16 4.49 -6.75
N PRO A 93 -2.46 4.38 -7.08
CA PRO A 93 -2.89 3.64 -8.25
C PRO A 93 -2.31 4.20 -9.55
N ARG A 94 -1.81 3.29 -10.39
CA ARG A 94 -1.25 3.57 -11.71
C ARG A 94 -1.97 2.73 -12.76
N PRO A 95 -2.02 3.16 -14.04
CA PRO A 95 -2.64 2.36 -15.11
C PRO A 95 -1.98 0.99 -15.30
N GLN A 96 -0.70 0.90 -14.98
CA GLN A 96 0.12 -0.30 -15.10
C GLN A 96 1.23 -0.28 -14.05
N VAL A 97 1.88 -1.42 -13.82
CA VAL A 97 3.10 -1.46 -13.01
C VAL A 97 4.15 -0.55 -13.67
N GLU A 98 4.67 0.39 -12.90
CA GLU A 98 5.57 1.43 -13.38
C GLU A 98 6.90 1.38 -12.63
N ARG A 99 8.00 1.65 -13.35
CA ARG A 99 9.33 1.73 -12.76
C ARG A 99 9.86 3.16 -12.86
N LEU A 100 10.23 3.72 -11.73
CA LEU A 100 10.88 5.03 -11.59
C LEU A 100 12.28 4.81 -10.99
N GLY A 101 13.28 4.60 -11.85
CA GLY A 101 14.61 4.24 -11.39
C GLY A 101 14.62 2.94 -10.58
N ALA A 102 14.99 3.02 -9.30
CA ALA A 102 14.98 1.89 -8.37
C ALA A 102 13.64 1.68 -7.65
N ILE A 103 12.59 2.45 -7.97
CA ILE A 103 11.26 2.30 -7.39
C ILE A 103 10.36 1.54 -8.37
N VAL A 104 9.56 0.61 -7.85
CA VAL A 104 8.53 -0.13 -8.59
C VAL A 104 7.17 0.13 -7.97
N LEU A 105 6.27 0.79 -8.71
CA LEU A 105 4.90 1.09 -8.33
C LEU A 105 4.01 -0.05 -8.81
N ILE A 106 3.45 -0.84 -7.89
CA ILE A 106 2.68 -2.06 -8.24
C ILE A 106 1.17 -1.94 -7.97
N ASP A 107 0.70 -0.84 -7.39
CA ASP A 107 -0.73 -0.61 -7.24
C ASP A 107 -1.34 -0.27 -8.59
N THR A 108 -2.14 -1.17 -9.13
CA THR A 108 -2.82 -0.99 -10.41
C THR A 108 -4.33 -0.87 -10.27
N GLY A 109 -4.78 -0.43 -9.08
CA GLY A 109 -6.14 0.01 -8.84
C GLY A 109 -7.18 -1.10 -8.82
N ALA A 110 -6.84 -2.30 -8.33
CA ALA A 110 -7.77 -3.45 -8.30
C ALA A 110 -9.13 -3.12 -7.66
N VAL A 111 -9.15 -2.29 -6.61
CA VAL A 111 -10.38 -1.87 -5.91
C VAL A 111 -11.22 -0.86 -6.73
N TYR A 112 -10.67 -0.32 -7.80
CA TYR A 112 -11.31 0.61 -8.72
C TYR A 112 -11.60 -0.02 -10.08
N GLY A 113 -11.57 -1.35 -10.17
CA GLY A 113 -11.81 -2.08 -11.42
C GLY A 113 -10.59 -2.23 -12.33
N GLY A 114 -9.41 -1.84 -11.85
CA GLY A 114 -8.12 -2.12 -12.52
C GLY A 114 -7.61 -3.52 -12.21
N CYS A 115 -6.30 -3.73 -12.24
CA CYS A 115 -5.67 -5.03 -11.99
C CYS A 115 -5.20 -5.19 -10.55
N LEU A 116 -5.22 -6.41 -10.04
CA LEU A 116 -4.39 -6.83 -8.92
C LEU A 116 -3.06 -7.33 -9.47
N SER A 117 -1.98 -6.65 -9.12
CA SER A 117 -0.65 -6.94 -9.63
C SER A 117 0.23 -7.63 -8.59
N ALA A 118 0.99 -8.61 -9.03
CA ALA A 118 2.09 -9.22 -8.28
C ALA A 118 3.40 -9.00 -9.04
N TYR A 119 4.45 -8.69 -8.30
CA TYR A 119 5.77 -8.43 -8.84
C TYR A 119 6.84 -9.29 -8.17
N CYS A 120 7.74 -9.85 -8.95
CA CYS A 120 8.87 -10.65 -8.46
C CYS A 120 10.18 -9.85 -8.62
N PRO A 121 10.79 -9.34 -7.54
CA PRO A 121 11.99 -8.53 -7.61
C PRO A 121 13.22 -9.24 -8.21
N GLN A 122 13.29 -10.57 -8.09
CA GLN A 122 14.43 -11.36 -8.58
C GLN A 122 14.43 -11.53 -10.09
N THR A 123 13.25 -11.54 -10.72
CA THR A 123 13.10 -11.83 -12.16
C THR A 123 12.49 -10.68 -12.95
N ASP A 124 12.10 -9.62 -12.26
CA ASP A 124 11.37 -8.48 -12.83
C ASP A 124 9.99 -8.87 -13.44
N ALA A 125 9.50 -10.05 -13.10
CA ALA A 125 8.26 -10.56 -13.65
C ALA A 125 7.05 -9.91 -12.97
N VAL A 126 6.05 -9.57 -13.78
CA VAL A 126 4.73 -9.08 -13.34
C VAL A 126 3.68 -10.10 -13.72
N VAL A 127 2.79 -10.40 -12.79
CA VAL A 127 1.58 -11.18 -13.02
C VAL A 127 0.38 -10.35 -12.58
N GLN A 128 -0.66 -10.32 -13.38
CA GLN A 128 -1.85 -9.53 -13.13
C GLN A 128 -3.11 -10.35 -13.29
N VAL A 129 -4.13 -10.01 -12.51
CA VAL A 129 -5.50 -10.52 -12.67
C VAL A 129 -6.46 -9.34 -12.59
N GLU A 130 -7.59 -9.45 -13.25
CA GLU A 130 -8.63 -8.43 -13.21
C GLU A 130 -9.10 -8.19 -11.76
N GLY A 131 -9.26 -6.93 -11.39
CA GLY A 131 -9.89 -6.53 -10.16
C GLY A 131 -11.40 -6.76 -10.19
N ALA A 132 -12.05 -6.65 -9.04
CA ALA A 132 -13.50 -6.75 -8.99
C ALA A 132 -14.15 -5.57 -9.72
N ALA A 133 -15.20 -5.85 -10.49
CA ALA A 133 -16.03 -4.80 -11.08
C ALA A 133 -16.61 -3.92 -9.95
N THR A 134 -16.50 -2.61 -10.09
CA THR A 134 -16.95 -1.64 -9.10
C THR A 134 -17.57 -0.43 -9.79
N ASP A 135 -18.50 0.24 -9.11
CA ASP A 135 -19.02 1.53 -9.55
C ASP A 135 -18.03 2.68 -9.25
N ALA A 136 -17.00 2.41 -8.45
CA ALA A 136 -15.95 3.38 -8.13
C ALA A 136 -14.88 3.36 -9.24
N VAL A 137 -14.91 4.34 -10.12
CA VAL A 137 -13.94 4.50 -11.20
C VAL A 137 -12.89 5.54 -10.79
N LEU A 138 -11.62 5.18 -10.85
CA LEU A 138 -10.53 6.12 -10.70
C LEU A 138 -10.04 6.58 -12.08
N ALA A 139 -9.92 7.90 -12.29
CA ALA A 139 -9.44 8.45 -13.55
C ALA A 139 -8.03 7.94 -13.87
N GLY A 140 -7.86 7.36 -15.06
CA GLY A 140 -6.58 6.81 -15.51
C GLY A 140 -6.33 5.34 -15.13
N VAL A 141 -7.23 4.71 -14.38
CA VAL A 141 -7.20 3.26 -14.12
C VAL A 141 -8.30 2.63 -14.97
N GLY A 142 -7.93 1.75 -15.87
CA GLY A 142 -8.82 1.01 -16.76
C GLY A 142 -8.83 -0.48 -16.42
N PRO A 143 -9.69 -1.26 -17.09
CA PRO A 143 -9.67 -2.72 -16.97
C PRO A 143 -8.32 -3.30 -17.36
N CYS A 144 -8.01 -4.44 -16.81
CA CYS A 144 -6.78 -5.22 -17.04
C CYS A 144 -6.60 -5.64 -18.51
#